data_2c3f01fbe8d7c46f49b5d1d027768e4a
#
_entry.id   2c3f01fbe8d7c46f49b5d1d027768e4a
#
_cell.length_a   1.000
_cell.length_b   1.000
_cell.length_c   1.000
_cell.angle_alpha   90.00
_cell.angle_beta   90.00
_cell.angle_gamma   90.00
#
_symmetry.space_group_name_H-M   'P 1'
#
loop_
_entity.id
_entity.type
_entity.pdbx_description
1 polymer ?
#
loop_
_entity_poly.entity_id
_entity_poly.type
_entity_poly.pdbx_seq_one_letter_code
_entity_poly.pdbx_strand_id
1 'polypeptide(L)'
;MGRLSVFALTGILAVLLVPVAMPTGAARAPVIKYQDDQFGPILATQTKQALYYWSVEKRAGGKVKCTGRCAKAWPPLIVRSRKAVPMRIAGIRGTFGTIRRPDGRIQVTRNRLPVYTYAHERPTQVLCDNVDGWFVVRLR
;
A
#
# COMPACT_ATOMS: atom_id res chain seq x y z
N MET A 1 -0.68 46.19 -72.26
CA MET A 1 -0.99 46.58 -70.84
C MET A 1 -1.46 45.30 -70.16
N GLY A 2 -0.53 44.56 -69.55
CA GLY A 2 -0.79 43.30 -68.86
C GLY A 2 -0.94 43.54 -67.37
N ARG A 3 -2.06 43.17 -66.81
CA ARG A 3 -2.28 43.17 -65.33
C ARG A 3 -1.81 41.81 -64.79
N LEU A 4 -0.72 41.82 -64.01
CA LEU A 4 -0.33 40.66 -63.25
C LEU A 4 -1.19 40.61 -61.95
N SER A 5 -2.01 39.55 -61.86
CA SER A 5 -2.72 39.20 -60.62
C SER A 5 -1.80 38.36 -59.75
N VAL A 6 -1.43 38.89 -58.61
CA VAL A 6 -0.69 38.17 -57.57
C VAL A 6 -1.71 37.43 -56.69
N PHE A 7 -1.74 36.10 -56.79
CA PHE A 7 -2.50 35.26 -55.82
C PHE A 7 -1.66 35.09 -54.57
N ALA A 8 -2.13 35.65 -53.48
CA ALA A 8 -1.57 35.40 -52.15
C ALA A 8 -2.12 34.08 -51.63
N LEU A 9 -1.27 33.06 -51.50
CA LEU A 9 -1.59 31.81 -50.81
C LEU A 9 -1.47 32.05 -49.29
N THR A 10 -2.62 32.12 -48.63
CA THR A 10 -2.67 32.17 -47.15
C THR A 10 -2.63 30.70 -46.63
N GLY A 11 -1.44 30.26 -46.23
CA GLY A 11 -1.28 28.96 -45.57
C GLY A 11 -1.83 29.00 -44.14
N ILE A 12 -2.91 28.25 -43.88
CA ILE A 12 -3.45 28.06 -42.54
C ILE A 12 -2.61 26.96 -41.86
N LEU A 13 -1.78 27.36 -40.91
CA LEU A 13 -1.02 26.42 -40.06
C LEU A 13 -1.96 25.83 -38.99
N ALA A 14 -2.45 24.61 -39.23
CA ALA A 14 -3.24 23.89 -38.25
C ALA A 14 -2.34 23.37 -37.11
N VAL A 15 -2.39 24.02 -35.94
CA VAL A 15 -1.71 23.53 -34.75
C VAL A 15 -2.52 22.36 -34.18
N LEU A 16 -2.00 21.16 -34.34
CA LEU A 16 -2.55 19.94 -33.71
C LEU A 16 -2.21 19.97 -32.22
N LEU A 17 -3.18 20.33 -31.38
CA LEU A 17 -3.11 20.15 -29.94
C LEU A 17 -3.17 18.66 -29.60
N VAL A 18 -2.02 18.05 -29.34
CA VAL A 18 -1.93 16.68 -28.81
C VAL A 18 -2.32 16.75 -27.33
N PRO A 19 -3.37 16.05 -26.88
CA PRO A 19 -3.69 16.02 -25.45
C PRO A 19 -2.56 15.29 -24.71
N VAL A 20 -1.84 16.02 -23.86
CA VAL A 20 -0.88 15.42 -22.90
C VAL A 20 -1.72 14.69 -21.87
N ALA A 21 -1.76 13.36 -21.95
CA ALA A 21 -2.35 12.53 -20.91
C ALA A 21 -1.52 12.72 -19.64
N MET A 22 -2.11 13.42 -18.65
CA MET A 22 -1.51 13.50 -17.32
C MET A 22 -1.46 12.09 -16.74
N PRO A 23 -0.30 11.64 -16.20
CA PRO A 23 -0.24 10.34 -15.53
C PRO A 23 -1.22 10.39 -14.35
N THR A 24 -2.27 9.59 -14.42
CA THR A 24 -3.14 9.29 -13.27
C THR A 24 -2.23 8.71 -12.20
N GLY A 25 -1.97 9.47 -11.14
CA GLY A 25 -1.10 9.05 -10.05
C GLY A 25 -1.51 7.68 -9.54
N ALA A 26 -0.66 6.68 -9.74
CA ALA A 26 -0.89 5.35 -9.22
C ALA A 26 -1.13 5.48 -7.71
N ALA A 27 -2.25 4.92 -7.22
CA ALA A 27 -2.59 4.96 -5.82
C ALA A 27 -1.41 4.42 -5.00
N ARG A 28 -0.94 5.21 -4.02
CA ARG A 28 0.23 4.87 -3.22
C ARG A 28 -0.07 3.57 -2.45
N ALA A 29 0.85 2.60 -2.52
CA ALA A 29 0.70 1.34 -1.80
C ALA A 29 0.52 1.61 -0.29
N PRO A 30 -0.30 0.83 0.42
CA PRO A 30 -0.59 1.08 1.84
C PRO A 30 0.59 0.81 2.77
N VAL A 31 1.64 0.16 2.26
CA VAL A 31 2.82 -0.27 3.04
C VAL A 31 4.12 0.12 2.34
N ILE A 32 5.19 0.20 3.13
CA ILE A 32 6.55 0.43 2.68
C ILE A 32 7.51 -0.62 3.26
N LYS A 33 8.68 -0.75 2.64
CA LYS A 33 9.85 -1.36 3.26
C LYS A 33 10.55 -0.29 4.10
N TYR A 34 10.76 -0.58 5.37
CA TYR A 34 11.49 0.26 6.30
C TYR A 34 12.73 -0.50 6.81
N GLN A 35 13.89 0.15 6.85
CA GLN A 35 15.11 -0.41 7.41
C GLN A 35 15.14 -0.11 8.91
N ASP A 36 14.96 -1.13 9.70
CA ASP A 36 15.07 -1.06 11.16
C ASP A 36 16.47 -1.48 11.59
N ASP A 37 17.04 -0.81 12.59
CA ASP A 37 18.44 -1.03 13.02
C ASP A 37 18.63 -2.40 13.68
N GLN A 38 17.59 -2.91 14.39
CA GLN A 38 17.66 -4.19 15.10
C GLN A 38 17.14 -5.35 14.24
N PHE A 39 16.06 -5.14 13.49
CA PHE A 39 15.36 -6.22 12.78
C PHE A 39 15.67 -6.27 11.28
N GLY A 40 16.44 -5.30 10.76
CA GLY A 40 16.72 -5.18 9.34
C GLY A 40 15.52 -4.69 8.54
N PRO A 41 15.33 -5.12 7.27
CA PRO A 41 14.20 -4.66 6.47
C PRO A 41 12.89 -5.28 6.99
N ILE A 42 11.98 -4.43 7.43
CA ILE A 42 10.63 -4.78 7.90
C ILE A 42 9.55 -4.14 7.05
N LEU A 43 8.33 -4.66 7.15
CA LEU A 43 7.14 -4.06 6.60
C LEU A 43 6.63 -2.98 7.57
N ALA A 44 6.31 -1.81 7.03
CA ALA A 44 5.77 -0.70 7.80
C ALA A 44 4.64 0.02 7.06
N THR A 45 3.88 0.83 7.78
CA THR A 45 2.93 1.77 7.20
C THR A 45 3.66 2.91 6.48
N GLN A 46 2.93 3.73 5.71
CA GLN A 46 3.47 4.94 5.10
C GLN A 46 4.05 5.95 6.11
N THR A 47 3.61 5.88 7.37
CA THR A 47 4.12 6.70 8.48
C THR A 47 5.24 6.02 9.26
N LYS A 48 5.82 4.92 8.74
CA LYS A 48 6.91 4.14 9.34
C LYS A 48 6.55 3.43 10.65
N GLN A 49 5.28 3.16 10.90
CA GLN A 49 4.88 2.32 12.02
C GLN A 49 5.05 0.85 11.61
N ALA A 50 5.70 0.04 12.45
CA ALA A 50 5.95 -1.36 12.18
C ALA A 50 4.66 -2.16 12.00
N LEU A 51 4.70 -3.15 11.12
CA LEU A 51 3.61 -4.08 10.89
C LEU A 51 3.93 -5.47 11.43
N TYR A 52 2.94 -6.06 12.05
CA TYR A 52 3.00 -7.36 12.72
C TYR A 52 2.00 -8.34 12.12
N TYR A 53 2.27 -9.62 12.29
CA TYR A 53 1.30 -10.70 12.14
C TYR A 53 1.19 -11.50 13.43
N TRP A 54 0.03 -12.14 13.65
CA TRP A 54 -0.21 -12.96 14.83
C TRP A 54 -0.10 -14.45 14.50
N SER A 55 0.70 -15.20 15.27
CA SER A 55 0.91 -16.64 15.06
C SER A 55 -0.37 -17.47 15.20
N VAL A 56 -1.32 -17.02 16.01
CA VAL A 56 -2.64 -17.66 16.14
C VAL A 56 -3.40 -17.62 14.82
N GLU A 57 -3.40 -16.48 14.13
CA GLU A 57 -4.02 -16.35 12.81
C GLU A 57 -3.27 -17.12 11.73
N LYS A 58 -1.94 -17.20 11.82
CA LYS A 58 -1.12 -18.03 10.94
C LYS A 58 -1.51 -19.50 11.05
N ARG A 59 -1.67 -20.04 12.27
CA ARG A 59 -2.16 -21.41 12.49
C ARG A 59 -3.60 -21.60 12.03
N ALA A 60 -4.41 -20.56 12.05
CA ALA A 60 -5.79 -20.55 11.55
C ALA A 60 -5.91 -20.33 10.03
N GLY A 61 -4.80 -20.43 9.26
CA GLY A 61 -4.81 -20.23 7.83
C GLY A 61 -5.09 -18.80 7.37
N GLY A 62 -4.78 -17.80 8.22
CA GLY A 62 -5.00 -16.39 7.93
C GLY A 62 -6.40 -15.87 8.28
N LYS A 63 -7.22 -16.68 8.97
CA LYS A 63 -8.53 -16.22 9.45
C LYS A 63 -8.37 -15.19 10.55
N VAL A 64 -9.12 -14.09 10.47
CA VAL A 64 -9.13 -13.04 11.50
C VAL A 64 -9.61 -13.61 12.84
N LYS A 65 -8.77 -13.47 13.86
CA LYS A 65 -9.05 -13.83 15.26
C LYS A 65 -8.94 -12.61 16.18
N CYS A 66 -8.10 -11.64 15.84
CA CYS A 66 -7.93 -10.43 16.62
C CYS A 66 -9.09 -9.47 16.36
N THR A 67 -10.07 -9.46 17.28
CA THR A 67 -11.27 -8.61 17.28
C THR A 67 -11.46 -7.96 18.64
N GLY A 68 -12.42 -7.05 18.79
CA GLY A 68 -12.75 -6.41 20.06
C GLY A 68 -11.55 -5.77 20.76
N ARG A 69 -11.26 -6.16 21.99
CA ARG A 69 -10.14 -5.62 22.78
C ARG A 69 -8.77 -5.90 22.13
N CYS A 70 -8.61 -7.07 21.48
CA CYS A 70 -7.40 -7.38 20.74
C CYS A 70 -7.17 -6.33 19.64
N ALA A 71 -8.18 -6.02 18.83
CA ALA A 71 -8.06 -5.05 17.74
C ALA A 71 -7.90 -3.59 18.23
N LYS A 72 -8.16 -3.29 19.48
CA LYS A 72 -7.82 -1.99 20.11
C LYS A 72 -6.32 -1.91 20.42
N ALA A 73 -5.74 -2.97 20.96
CA ALA A 73 -4.30 -3.05 21.24
C ALA A 73 -3.48 -3.24 19.95
N TRP A 74 -4.03 -3.99 19.00
CA TRP A 74 -3.43 -4.31 17.71
C TRP A 74 -4.32 -3.83 16.56
N PRO A 75 -4.30 -2.53 16.23
CA PRO A 75 -5.13 -1.99 15.16
C PRO A 75 -4.81 -2.64 13.83
N PRO A 76 -5.82 -3.20 13.13
CA PRO A 76 -5.63 -3.76 11.81
C PRO A 76 -5.29 -2.68 10.78
N LEU A 77 -4.43 -2.98 9.82
CA LEU A 77 -4.19 -2.06 8.69
C LEU A 77 -5.38 -2.09 7.74
N ILE A 78 -6.20 -1.06 7.81
CA ILE A 78 -7.45 -0.95 7.04
C ILE A 78 -7.25 -0.14 5.76
N VAL A 79 -7.90 -0.57 4.69
CA VAL A 79 -7.99 0.15 3.41
C VAL A 79 -9.45 0.35 3.01
N ARG A 80 -9.71 1.37 2.18
CA ARG A 80 -11.07 1.68 1.72
C ARG A 80 -11.63 0.66 0.73
N SER A 81 -10.76 0.04 -0.06
CA SER A 81 -11.17 -0.93 -1.08
C SER A 81 -10.07 -1.96 -1.33
N ARG A 82 -10.44 -3.10 -1.91
CA ARG A 82 -9.49 -4.14 -2.34
C ARG A 82 -8.52 -3.63 -3.41
N LYS A 83 -8.98 -2.73 -4.28
CA LYS A 83 -8.19 -2.13 -5.37
C LYS A 83 -7.03 -1.26 -4.86
N ALA A 84 -7.08 -0.81 -3.59
CA ALA A 84 -6.01 -0.03 -2.98
C ALA A 84 -4.76 -0.86 -2.64
N VAL A 85 -4.84 -2.19 -2.76
CA VAL A 85 -3.74 -3.11 -2.41
C VAL A 85 -3.30 -3.87 -3.66
N PRO A 86 -2.21 -3.47 -4.32
CA PRO A 86 -1.66 -4.24 -5.43
C PRO A 86 -1.12 -5.58 -4.93
N MET A 87 -1.28 -6.64 -5.72
CA MET A 87 -0.82 -7.99 -5.36
C MET A 87 0.70 -8.04 -5.13
N ARG A 88 1.46 -7.21 -5.83
CA ARG A 88 2.91 -7.07 -5.66
C ARG A 88 3.28 -5.61 -5.52
N ILE A 89 4.22 -5.33 -4.64
CA ILE A 89 4.75 -3.99 -4.39
C ILE A 89 6.23 -4.01 -4.73
N ALA A 90 6.67 -3.09 -5.58
CA ALA A 90 8.06 -3.01 -6.02
C ALA A 90 9.01 -2.91 -4.81
N GLY A 91 10.07 -3.74 -4.82
CA GLY A 91 11.06 -3.78 -3.75
C GLY A 91 10.62 -4.46 -2.44
N ILE A 92 9.41 -5.02 -2.38
CA ILE A 92 8.89 -5.73 -1.20
C ILE A 92 8.53 -7.17 -1.56
N ARG A 93 9.19 -8.13 -0.93
CA ARG A 93 8.92 -9.56 -1.13
C ARG A 93 7.57 -9.97 -0.52
N GLY A 94 6.89 -10.90 -1.20
CA GLY A 94 5.62 -11.49 -0.79
C GLY A 94 4.45 -11.04 -1.66
N THR A 95 3.31 -11.64 -1.40
CA THR A 95 2.04 -11.30 -2.05
C THR A 95 1.18 -10.51 -1.08
N PHE A 96 0.52 -9.48 -1.60
CA PHE A 96 -0.40 -8.66 -0.84
C PHE A 96 -1.82 -8.88 -1.30
N GLY A 97 -2.75 -8.70 -0.41
CA GLY A 97 -4.16 -8.83 -0.67
C GLY A 97 -4.97 -8.21 0.46
N THR A 98 -6.22 -8.59 0.53
CA THR A 98 -7.14 -8.10 1.56
C THR A 98 -8.03 -9.20 2.08
N ILE A 99 -8.48 -9.04 3.32
CA ILE A 99 -9.50 -9.87 3.93
C ILE A 99 -10.62 -8.98 4.49
N ARG A 100 -11.88 -9.43 4.37
CA ARG A 100 -13.00 -8.77 5.05
C ARG A 100 -13.05 -9.26 6.48
N ARG A 101 -12.98 -8.32 7.41
CA ARG A 101 -13.12 -8.56 8.84
C ARG A 101 -14.57 -8.82 9.24
N PRO A 102 -14.84 -9.43 10.42
CA PRO A 102 -16.21 -9.59 10.94
C PRO A 102 -16.97 -8.26 11.09
N ASP A 103 -16.28 -7.14 11.35
CA ASP A 103 -16.85 -5.80 11.41
C ASP A 103 -17.10 -5.15 10.03
N GLY A 104 -16.89 -5.89 8.94
CA GLY A 104 -17.09 -5.45 7.56
C GLY A 104 -15.95 -4.64 6.95
N ARG A 105 -14.97 -4.19 7.73
CA ARG A 105 -13.81 -3.43 7.21
C ARG A 105 -12.89 -4.33 6.38
N ILE A 106 -12.14 -3.70 5.49
CA ILE A 106 -11.20 -4.39 4.59
C ILE A 106 -9.79 -4.20 5.15
N GLN A 107 -9.16 -5.32 5.54
CA GLN A 107 -7.81 -5.34 6.11
C GLN A 107 -6.79 -5.82 5.10
N VAL A 108 -5.61 -5.21 5.10
CA VAL A 108 -4.46 -5.63 4.31
C VAL A 108 -3.93 -6.97 4.82
N THR A 109 -3.54 -7.84 3.89
CA THR A 109 -2.84 -9.09 4.18
C THR A 109 -1.50 -9.14 3.44
N ARG A 110 -0.51 -9.83 4.03
CA ARG A 110 0.73 -10.23 3.35
C ARG A 110 0.90 -11.74 3.47
N ASN A 111 1.13 -12.41 2.33
CA ASN A 111 1.18 -13.88 2.25
C ASN A 111 -0.05 -14.52 2.91
N ARG A 112 -1.23 -13.91 2.68
CA ARG A 112 -2.54 -14.32 3.24
C ARG A 112 -2.69 -14.12 4.76
N LEU A 113 -1.72 -13.51 5.44
CA LEU A 113 -1.81 -13.19 6.87
C LEU A 113 -2.26 -11.75 7.06
N PRO A 114 -3.27 -11.48 7.89
CA PRO A 114 -3.66 -10.13 8.28
C PRO A 114 -2.49 -9.41 8.94
N VAL A 115 -2.32 -8.12 8.66
CA VAL A 115 -1.25 -7.30 9.25
C VAL A 115 -1.84 -6.20 10.12
N TYR A 116 -1.12 -5.90 11.20
CA TYR A 116 -1.54 -5.04 12.30
C TYR A 116 -0.43 -4.07 12.68
N THR A 117 -0.80 -2.94 13.27
CA THR A 117 0.12 -2.11 14.05
C THR A 117 -0.04 -2.41 15.53
N TYR A 118 0.88 -1.93 16.37
CA TYR A 118 0.70 -1.95 17.82
C TYR A 118 0.35 -0.55 18.34
N ALA A 119 -0.73 -0.43 19.11
CA ALA A 119 -1.29 0.87 19.50
C ALA A 119 -0.36 1.73 20.37
N HIS A 120 0.58 1.10 21.09
CA HIS A 120 1.51 1.79 22.01
C HIS A 120 2.89 2.02 21.38
N GLU A 121 3.06 1.76 20.08
CA GLU A 121 4.26 2.08 19.33
C GLU A 121 4.17 3.43 18.63
N ARG A 122 5.29 4.11 18.56
CA ARG A 122 5.50 5.28 17.70
C ARG A 122 6.11 4.85 16.36
N PRO A 123 6.02 5.68 15.31
CA PRO A 123 6.80 5.46 14.10
C PRO A 123 8.26 5.15 14.40
N THR A 124 8.85 4.22 13.64
CA THR A 124 10.25 3.74 13.77
C THR A 124 10.56 2.92 15.03
N GLN A 125 9.57 2.54 15.82
CA GLN A 125 9.75 1.63 16.96
C GLN A 125 9.27 0.22 16.62
N VAL A 126 9.94 -0.78 17.21
CA VAL A 126 9.50 -2.18 17.22
C VAL A 126 9.61 -2.67 18.67
N LEU A 127 8.49 -2.76 19.39
CA LEU A 127 8.47 -3.09 20.82
C LEU A 127 8.00 -4.51 21.10
N CYS A 128 7.28 -5.14 20.17
CA CYS A 128 6.54 -6.38 20.45
C CYS A 128 6.92 -7.55 19.53
N ASP A 129 8.16 -7.60 19.04
CA ASP A 129 8.60 -8.79 18.29
C ASP A 129 8.76 -10.00 19.23
N ASN A 130 8.10 -11.11 18.87
CA ASN A 130 8.06 -12.34 19.67
C ASN A 130 7.41 -12.17 21.06
N VAL A 131 6.42 -11.29 21.15
CA VAL A 131 5.61 -11.09 22.38
C VAL A 131 4.20 -11.61 22.16
N ASP A 132 3.71 -12.50 23.01
CA ASP A 132 2.37 -13.09 22.96
C ASP A 132 1.98 -13.66 21.58
N GLY A 133 2.95 -14.16 20.85
CA GLY A 133 2.78 -14.71 19.51
C GLY A 133 2.66 -13.68 18.39
N TRP A 134 2.92 -12.40 18.67
CA TRP A 134 3.05 -11.35 17.66
C TRP A 134 4.50 -11.26 17.17
N PHE A 135 4.64 -11.08 15.87
CA PHE A 135 5.95 -10.99 15.21
C PHE A 135 5.96 -9.85 14.21
N VAL A 136 7.02 -9.04 14.25
CA VAL A 136 7.24 -8.03 13.22
C VAL A 136 7.41 -8.70 11.84
N VAL A 137 6.83 -8.12 10.80
CA VAL A 137 6.91 -8.66 9.45
C VAL A 137 8.27 -8.34 8.84
N ARG A 138 9.20 -9.30 8.87
CA ARG A 138 10.53 -9.18 8.25
C ARG A 138 10.47 -9.45 6.75
N LEU A 139 11.30 -8.74 5.98
CA LEU A 139 11.34 -8.77 4.51
C LEU A 139 12.61 -9.44 3.94
N ARG A 140 13.19 -10.36 4.69
CA ARG A 140 14.37 -11.14 4.25
C ARG A 140 13.98 -12.13 3.15
#